data_30146e1e8dcc71dcadc3769c2bf4d03d
#
_entry.id   30146e1e8dcc71dcadc3769c2bf4d03d
#
_cell.length_a   1.000
_cell.length_b   1.000
_cell.length_c   1.000
_cell.angle_alpha   90.00
_cell.angle_beta   90.00
_cell.angle_gamma   90.00
#
_symmetry.space_group_name_H-M   'P 1'
#
loop_
_entity.id
_entity.type
_entity.pdbx_description
1 polymer ?
#
loop_
_entity_poly.entity_id
_entity_poly.type
_entity_poly.pdbx_seq_one_letter_code
_entity_poly.pdbx_strand_id
1 'polypeptide(L)'
;MNKEELRAVCRQIRLRMTKSEVNSKSRIIGRRLLNEVDWNKYPKICVFNPIIELNEVDITGVISRLKAQRRNVTVLGQTEQTMIPKQKFDLIIVPCLAFDKLGYRLGWGSGFYDKFLTAQPKALKIGVCFGSGFIEGGLPHENHDVPLDTVIADS
;
A
#
# COMPACT_ATOMS: atom_id res chain seq x y z
N MET A 1 -8.06 8.20 20.16
CA MET A 1 -6.70 8.51 19.70
C MET A 1 -6.73 9.36 18.45
N ASN A 2 -5.84 10.34 18.37
CA ASN A 2 -5.63 11.06 17.13
C ASN A 2 -4.72 10.25 16.17
N LYS A 3 -4.53 10.75 14.95
CA LYS A 3 -3.70 10.07 13.93
C LYS A 3 -2.27 9.79 14.44
N GLU A 4 -1.65 10.75 15.13
CA GLU A 4 -0.28 10.62 15.61
C GLU A 4 -0.14 9.50 16.66
N GLU A 5 -1.06 9.46 17.60
CA GLU A 5 -1.06 8.44 18.65
C GLU A 5 -1.30 7.05 18.07
N LEU A 6 -2.26 6.95 17.15
CA LEU A 6 -2.59 5.69 16.49
C LEU A 6 -1.44 5.21 15.62
N ARG A 7 -0.79 6.14 14.92
CA ARG A 7 0.39 5.82 14.11
C ARG A 7 1.53 5.26 14.96
N ALA A 8 1.76 5.84 16.13
CA ALA A 8 2.79 5.34 17.06
C ALA A 8 2.53 3.90 17.50
N VAL A 9 1.28 3.60 17.85
CA VAL A 9 0.87 2.23 18.23
C VAL A 9 1.06 1.26 17.07
N CYS A 10 0.57 1.63 15.88
CA CYS A 10 0.66 0.76 14.70
C CYS A 10 2.10 0.51 14.26
N ARG A 11 2.96 1.52 14.38
CA ARG A 11 4.40 1.35 14.10
C ARG A 11 5.03 0.31 15.03
N GLN A 12 4.72 0.37 16.32
CA GLN A 12 5.26 -0.59 17.28
C GLN A 12 4.81 -2.01 16.95
N ILE A 13 3.54 -2.19 16.64
CA ILE A 13 3.01 -3.50 16.25
C ILE A 13 3.73 -4.02 15.00
N ARG A 14 3.87 -3.18 13.98
CA ARG A 14 4.53 -3.54 12.71
C ARG A 14 6.00 -3.91 12.94
N LEU A 15 6.73 -3.11 13.71
CA LEU A 15 8.16 -3.33 13.91
C LEU A 15 8.46 -4.53 14.80
N ARG A 16 7.49 -5.01 15.58
CA ARG A 16 7.63 -6.23 16.37
C ARG A 16 7.45 -7.52 15.56
N MET A 17 6.94 -7.42 14.36
CA MET A 17 6.81 -8.59 13.49
C MET A 17 8.18 -9.18 13.17
N THR A 18 8.28 -10.49 13.21
CA THR A 18 9.52 -11.17 12.78
C THR A 18 9.63 -11.15 11.26
N LYS A 19 10.84 -11.29 10.75
CA LYS A 19 11.05 -11.38 9.29
C LYS A 19 10.34 -12.59 8.69
N SER A 20 10.25 -13.69 9.44
CA SER A 20 9.50 -14.88 9.02
C SER A 20 8.02 -14.58 8.87
N GLU A 21 7.42 -13.86 9.82
CA GLU A 21 6.02 -13.43 9.73
C GLU A 21 5.78 -12.48 8.55
N VAL A 22 6.66 -11.49 8.38
CA VAL A 22 6.58 -10.57 7.24
C VAL A 22 6.61 -11.34 5.93
N ASN A 23 7.55 -12.28 5.79
CA ASN A 23 7.71 -13.04 4.55
C ASN A 23 6.49 -13.94 4.27
N SER A 24 6.00 -14.69 5.26
CA SER A 24 4.88 -15.60 5.06
C SER A 24 3.59 -14.86 4.77
N LYS A 25 3.31 -13.79 5.50
CA LYS A 25 2.11 -12.96 5.29
C LYS A 25 2.18 -12.17 3.98
N SER A 26 3.36 -11.67 3.61
CA SER A 26 3.55 -11.00 2.32
C SER A 26 3.29 -11.93 1.14
N ARG A 27 3.64 -13.22 1.26
CA ARG A 27 3.34 -14.21 0.21
C ARG A 27 1.84 -14.38 0.00
N ILE A 28 1.08 -14.40 1.08
CA ILE A 28 -0.39 -14.51 1.01
C ILE A 28 -0.95 -13.28 0.28
N ILE A 29 -0.52 -12.09 0.67
CA ILE A 29 -0.95 -10.84 0.05
C ILE A 29 -0.56 -10.83 -1.44
N GLY A 30 0.67 -11.19 -1.76
CA GLY A 30 1.15 -11.24 -3.14
C GLY A 30 0.35 -12.19 -4.02
N ARG A 31 0.02 -13.37 -3.49
CA ARG A 31 -0.81 -14.34 -4.19
C ARG A 31 -2.21 -13.80 -4.45
N ARG A 32 -2.80 -13.14 -3.45
CA ARG A 32 -4.10 -12.50 -3.60
C ARG A 32 -4.07 -11.39 -4.65
N LEU A 33 -3.05 -10.54 -4.64
CA LEU A 33 -2.87 -9.49 -5.66
C LEU A 33 -2.83 -10.08 -7.07
N LEU A 34 -2.02 -11.13 -7.26
CA LEU A 34 -1.88 -11.73 -8.59
C LEU A 34 -3.16 -12.41 -9.07
N ASN A 35 -3.95 -12.97 -8.16
CA ASN A 35 -5.17 -13.71 -8.50
C ASN A 35 -6.43 -12.84 -8.59
N GLU A 36 -6.54 -11.81 -7.73
CA GLU A 36 -7.77 -11.04 -7.60
C GLU A 36 -7.84 -9.83 -8.54
N VAL A 37 -6.69 -9.32 -8.97
CA VAL A 37 -6.64 -8.15 -9.86
C VAL A 37 -6.63 -8.60 -11.32
N ASP A 38 -7.52 -8.04 -12.13
CA ASP A 38 -7.48 -8.22 -13.58
C ASP A 38 -6.50 -7.21 -14.19
N TRP A 39 -5.24 -7.59 -14.21
CA TRP A 39 -4.14 -6.72 -14.65
C TRP A 39 -4.27 -6.24 -16.09
N ASN A 40 -4.99 -6.96 -16.94
CA ASN A 40 -5.19 -6.57 -18.34
C ASN A 40 -6.02 -5.28 -18.47
N LYS A 41 -6.79 -4.95 -17.46
CA LYS A 41 -7.59 -3.71 -17.44
C LYS A 41 -6.77 -2.47 -17.10
N TYR A 42 -5.54 -2.64 -16.59
CA TYR A 42 -4.75 -1.54 -16.03
C TYR A 42 -3.37 -1.49 -16.68
N PRO A 43 -3.26 -0.89 -17.89
CA PRO A 43 -2.00 -0.89 -18.64
C PRO A 43 -0.84 -0.19 -17.95
N LYS A 44 -1.12 0.88 -17.18
CA LYS A 44 -0.07 1.64 -16.49
C LYS A 44 -0.18 1.42 -14.99
N ILE A 45 0.76 0.68 -14.44
CA ILE A 45 0.77 0.23 -13.04
C ILE A 45 1.86 0.97 -12.28
N CYS A 46 1.53 1.48 -11.10
CA CYS A 46 2.50 2.05 -10.17
C CYS A 46 2.54 1.21 -8.90
N VAL A 47 3.73 0.83 -8.49
CA VAL A 47 3.97 0.06 -7.26
C VAL A 47 5.07 0.74 -6.44
N PHE A 48 5.20 0.33 -5.20
CA PHE A 48 6.26 0.85 -4.32
C PHE A 48 7.37 -0.18 -4.14
N ASN A 49 8.59 0.32 -3.88
CA ASN A 49 9.70 -0.52 -3.48
C ASN A 49 9.63 -0.69 -1.94
N PRO A 50 9.39 -1.91 -1.42
CA PRO A 50 9.20 -2.08 0.01
C PRO A 50 10.42 -1.67 0.84
N ILE A 51 10.16 -0.99 1.96
CA ILE A 51 11.20 -0.66 2.93
C ILE A 51 11.30 -1.83 3.91
N ILE A 52 12.30 -2.67 3.72
CA ILE A 52 12.45 -3.92 4.46
C ILE A 52 12.65 -3.66 5.96
N GLU A 53 13.41 -2.62 6.30
CA GLU A 53 13.70 -2.25 7.69
C GLU A 53 12.45 -1.82 8.46
N LEU A 54 11.41 -1.38 7.75
CA LEU A 54 10.13 -0.98 8.34
C LEU A 54 9.11 -2.09 8.34
N ASN A 55 9.48 -3.30 7.94
CA ASN A 55 8.56 -4.43 7.82
C ASN A 55 7.36 -4.11 6.91
N GLU A 56 7.58 -3.36 5.83
CA GLU A 56 6.53 -3.17 4.83
C GLU A 56 6.15 -4.50 4.19
N VAL A 57 4.91 -4.60 3.70
CA VAL A 57 4.49 -5.77 2.92
C VAL A 57 5.45 -5.93 1.75
N ASP A 58 6.08 -7.09 1.64
CA ASP A 58 7.05 -7.37 0.60
C ASP A 58 6.34 -7.82 -0.67
N ILE A 59 6.22 -6.90 -1.64
CA ILE A 59 5.59 -7.17 -2.94
C ILE A 59 6.61 -7.38 -4.05
N THR A 60 7.89 -7.62 -3.71
CA THR A 60 8.94 -7.79 -4.74
C THR A 60 8.64 -8.96 -5.67
N GLY A 61 8.04 -10.04 -5.17
CA GLY A 61 7.62 -11.17 -6.00
C GLY A 61 6.52 -10.80 -6.99
N VAL A 62 5.57 -9.96 -6.58
CA VAL A 62 4.52 -9.44 -7.47
C VAL A 62 5.15 -8.56 -8.56
N ILE A 63 6.05 -7.65 -8.18
CA ILE A 63 6.74 -6.77 -9.12
C ILE A 63 7.49 -7.59 -10.17
N SER A 64 8.22 -8.61 -9.73
CA SER A 64 8.97 -9.49 -10.65
C SER A 64 8.05 -10.20 -11.62
N ARG A 65 6.92 -10.70 -11.15
CA ARG A 65 5.94 -11.41 -12.00
C ARG A 65 5.32 -10.46 -13.04
N LEU A 66 4.94 -9.27 -12.63
CA LEU A 66 4.35 -8.28 -13.54
C LEU A 66 5.35 -7.86 -14.61
N LYS A 67 6.61 -7.67 -14.25
CA LYS A 67 7.68 -7.35 -15.21
C LYS A 67 7.96 -8.52 -16.15
N ALA A 68 7.96 -9.75 -15.66
CA ALA A 68 8.14 -10.94 -16.49
C ALA A 68 7.00 -11.09 -17.51
N GLN A 69 5.81 -10.61 -17.20
CA GLN A 69 4.67 -10.54 -18.10
C GLN A 69 4.74 -9.35 -19.06
N ARG A 70 5.83 -8.58 -19.04
CA ARG A 70 6.06 -7.40 -19.88
C ARG A 70 5.03 -6.29 -19.68
N ARG A 71 4.47 -6.19 -18.47
CA ARG A 71 3.54 -5.11 -18.14
C ARG A 71 4.31 -3.82 -17.87
N ASN A 72 3.64 -2.69 -18.11
CA ASN A 72 4.21 -1.37 -17.84
C ASN A 72 4.10 -1.07 -16.32
N VAL A 73 5.19 -1.27 -15.60
CA VAL A 73 5.25 -1.12 -14.15
C VAL A 73 6.28 -0.06 -13.78
N THR A 74 5.82 0.97 -13.08
CA THR A 74 6.68 1.99 -12.49
C THR A 74 6.83 1.68 -11.01
N VAL A 75 8.07 1.54 -10.53
CA VAL A 75 8.38 1.26 -9.13
C VAL A 75 8.85 2.54 -8.47
N LEU A 76 8.12 3.00 -7.46
CA LEU A 76 8.53 4.16 -6.66
C LEU A 76 9.58 3.72 -5.64
N GLY A 77 10.76 4.31 -5.73
CA GLY A 77 11.82 4.12 -4.73
C GLY A 77 11.63 5.03 -3.54
N GLN A 78 12.45 4.85 -2.51
CA GLN A 78 12.38 5.67 -1.29
C GLN A 78 12.65 7.14 -1.56
N THR A 79 13.62 7.44 -2.43
CA THR A 79 13.94 8.82 -2.83
C THR A 79 12.88 9.43 -3.74
N GLU A 80 12.25 8.60 -4.56
CA GLU A 80 11.21 9.04 -5.50
C GLU A 80 9.90 9.36 -4.78
N GLN A 81 9.68 8.79 -3.59
CA GLN A 81 8.50 9.10 -2.77
C GLN A 81 8.49 10.53 -2.23
N THR A 82 9.59 11.26 -2.35
CA THR A 82 9.62 12.69 -2.01
C THR A 82 9.12 13.56 -3.16
N MET A 83 9.09 13.02 -4.39
CA MET A 83 8.65 13.71 -5.59
C MET A 83 7.39 13.05 -6.14
N ILE A 84 6.31 13.84 -6.28
CA ILE A 84 5.04 13.31 -6.78
C ILE A 84 5.16 13.09 -8.29
N PRO A 85 4.98 11.84 -8.78
CA PRO A 85 5.01 11.57 -10.21
C PRO A 85 3.90 12.34 -10.94
N LYS A 86 4.25 12.97 -12.07
CA LYS A 86 3.29 13.69 -12.91
C LYS A 86 2.53 12.76 -13.86
N GLN A 87 3.10 11.61 -14.13
CA GLN A 87 2.52 10.59 -15.00
C GLN A 87 1.21 10.07 -14.41
N LYS A 88 0.21 9.80 -15.26
CA LYS A 88 -1.06 9.20 -14.82
C LYS A 88 -0.97 7.69 -14.88
N PHE A 89 -1.52 7.04 -13.86
CA PHE A 89 -1.55 5.59 -13.74
C PHE A 89 -2.99 5.08 -13.81
N ASP A 90 -3.13 3.82 -14.20
CA ASP A 90 -4.43 3.15 -14.20
C ASP A 90 -4.68 2.41 -12.89
N LEU A 91 -3.60 1.96 -12.26
CA LEU A 91 -3.66 1.24 -10.99
C LEU A 91 -2.44 1.61 -10.15
N ILE A 92 -2.67 1.83 -8.86
CA ILE A 92 -1.61 2.16 -7.90
C ILE A 92 -1.72 1.20 -6.71
N ILE A 93 -0.62 0.50 -6.41
CA ILE A 93 -0.49 -0.29 -5.19
C ILE A 93 0.09 0.60 -4.10
N VAL A 94 -0.60 0.70 -2.98
CA VAL A 94 -0.30 1.66 -1.91
C VAL A 94 0.09 0.92 -0.62
N PRO A 95 1.26 1.23 -0.03
CA PRO A 95 1.62 0.63 1.25
C PRO A 95 0.79 1.24 2.37
N CYS A 96 0.32 0.41 3.30
CA CYS A 96 -0.45 0.85 4.45
C CYS A 96 0.16 0.33 5.75
N LEU A 97 0.28 1.21 6.73
CA LEU A 97 0.61 0.83 8.10
C LEU A 97 -0.63 0.31 8.82
N ALA A 98 -1.77 0.94 8.58
CA ALA A 98 -3.08 0.56 9.10
C ALA A 98 -4.16 0.96 8.12
N PHE A 99 -5.33 0.36 8.24
CA PHE A 99 -6.47 0.64 7.37
C PHE A 99 -7.78 0.34 8.09
N ASP A 100 -8.88 0.87 7.56
CA ASP A 100 -10.23 0.57 8.06
C ASP A 100 -11.13 0.04 6.95
N LYS A 101 -12.35 -0.31 7.30
CA LYS A 101 -13.31 -0.90 6.35
C LYS A 101 -13.79 0.07 5.27
N LEU A 102 -13.62 1.37 5.48
CA LEU A 102 -13.99 2.38 4.49
C LEU A 102 -12.86 2.69 3.50
N GLY A 103 -11.70 2.06 3.66
CA GLY A 103 -10.56 2.26 2.78
C GLY A 103 -9.62 3.38 3.22
N TYR A 104 -9.87 4.03 4.34
CA TYR A 104 -8.91 5.00 4.87
C TYR A 104 -7.67 4.28 5.39
N ARG A 105 -6.53 4.93 5.28
CA ARG A 105 -5.24 4.36 5.62
C ARG A 105 -4.39 5.31 6.46
N LEU A 106 -3.51 4.71 7.25
CA LEU A 106 -2.38 5.41 7.85
C LEU A 106 -1.09 5.00 7.15
N GLY A 107 -0.28 5.98 6.82
CA GLY A 107 1.09 5.76 6.38
C GLY A 107 2.07 6.10 7.49
N TRP A 108 3.34 6.26 7.13
CA TRP A 108 4.41 6.53 8.08
C TRP A 108 4.51 8.01 8.47
N GLY A 109 3.71 8.88 7.87
CA GLY A 109 3.56 10.28 8.29
C GLY A 109 4.08 11.34 7.33
N SER A 110 4.65 10.98 6.17
CA SER A 110 5.17 11.95 5.20
C SER A 110 4.10 12.71 4.43
N GLY A 111 2.88 12.15 4.35
CA GLY A 111 1.80 12.72 3.54
C GLY A 111 1.96 12.54 2.04
N PHE A 112 2.99 11.81 1.60
CA PHE A 112 3.27 11.60 0.18
C PHE A 112 2.08 10.99 -0.56
N TYR A 113 1.52 9.89 -0.04
CA TYR A 113 0.44 9.18 -0.74
C TYR A 113 -0.85 9.98 -0.77
N ASP A 114 -1.17 10.75 0.26
CA ASP A 114 -2.37 11.61 0.22
C ASP A 114 -2.29 12.61 -0.94
N LYS A 115 -1.13 13.22 -1.13
CA LYS A 115 -0.90 14.15 -2.24
C LYS A 115 -0.89 13.42 -3.59
N PHE A 116 -0.19 12.30 -3.66
CA PHE A 116 -0.07 11.53 -4.89
C PHE A 116 -1.45 11.02 -5.35
N LEU A 117 -2.21 10.42 -4.44
CA LEU A 117 -3.51 9.84 -4.77
C LEU A 117 -4.54 10.92 -5.13
N THR A 118 -4.47 12.10 -4.52
CA THR A 118 -5.29 13.25 -4.91
C THR A 118 -5.05 13.62 -6.37
N ALA A 119 -3.81 13.50 -6.85
CA ALA A 119 -3.45 13.80 -8.23
C ALA A 119 -3.82 12.67 -9.21
N GLN A 120 -4.33 11.55 -8.72
CA GLN A 120 -4.65 10.36 -9.53
C GLN A 120 -6.11 9.94 -9.36
N PRO A 121 -7.09 10.82 -9.65
CA PRO A 121 -8.49 10.54 -9.35
C PRO A 121 -9.07 9.36 -10.13
N LYS A 122 -8.50 9.03 -11.28
CA LYS A 122 -9.00 7.93 -12.13
C LYS A 122 -8.31 6.60 -11.90
N ALA A 123 -7.21 6.57 -11.15
CA ALA A 123 -6.49 5.33 -10.89
C ALA A 123 -7.24 4.47 -9.88
N LEU A 124 -7.25 3.16 -10.12
CA LEU A 124 -7.68 2.20 -9.10
C LEU A 124 -6.61 2.16 -8.00
N LYS A 125 -7.01 2.31 -6.75
CA LYS A 125 -6.11 2.41 -5.60
C LYS A 125 -6.29 1.19 -4.73
N ILE A 126 -5.28 0.33 -4.73
CA ILE A 126 -5.28 -0.91 -3.95
C ILE A 126 -4.23 -0.80 -2.86
N GLY A 127 -4.66 -0.83 -1.62
CA GLY A 127 -3.75 -0.89 -0.48
C GLY A 127 -3.30 -2.32 -0.19
N VAL A 128 -2.11 -2.45 0.35
CA VAL A 128 -1.63 -3.72 0.91
C VAL A 128 -1.24 -3.48 2.36
N CYS A 129 -1.72 -4.36 3.24
CA CYS A 129 -1.49 -4.23 4.67
C CYS A 129 -1.59 -5.59 5.33
N PHE A 130 -0.84 -5.80 6.41
CA PHE A 130 -1.06 -6.97 7.25
C PHE A 130 -2.38 -6.82 8.00
N GLY A 131 -3.09 -7.93 8.22
CA GLY A 131 -4.37 -7.93 8.91
C GLY A 131 -4.31 -7.33 10.31
N SER A 132 -3.15 -7.41 10.97
CA SER A 132 -2.92 -6.77 12.26
C SER A 132 -3.02 -5.23 12.22
N GLY A 133 -2.98 -4.64 11.03
CA GLY A 133 -3.17 -3.20 10.84
C GLY A 133 -4.62 -2.78 10.63
N PHE A 134 -5.56 -3.72 10.65
CA PHE A 134 -6.99 -3.39 10.52
C PHE A 134 -7.51 -2.74 11.80
N ILE A 135 -8.18 -1.60 11.65
CA ILE A 135 -8.76 -0.84 12.77
C ILE A 135 -10.28 -0.92 12.66
N GLU A 136 -10.88 -1.72 13.51
CA GLU A 136 -12.31 -2.03 13.46
C GLU A 136 -13.18 -0.80 13.70
N GLY A 137 -12.77 0.07 14.62
CA GLY A 137 -13.53 1.29 14.95
C GLY A 137 -13.40 2.43 13.95
N GLY A 138 -12.64 2.23 12.89
CA GLY A 138 -12.39 3.27 11.90
C GLY A 138 -11.20 4.15 12.24
N LEU A 139 -10.58 4.72 11.20
CA LEU A 139 -9.46 5.63 11.35
C LEU A 139 -9.95 7.08 11.37
N PRO A 140 -9.32 7.95 12.18
CA PRO A 140 -9.57 9.39 12.02
C PRO A 140 -9.14 9.82 10.63
N HIS A 141 -10.00 10.58 9.97
CA HIS A 141 -9.71 11.08 8.63
C HIS A 141 -10.27 12.48 8.43
N GLU A 142 -9.73 13.17 7.44
CA GLU A 142 -10.14 14.52 7.07
C GLU A 142 -10.64 14.51 5.62
N ASN A 143 -11.27 15.62 5.19
CA ASN A 143 -11.87 15.70 3.86
C ASN A 143 -10.85 15.55 2.72
N HIS A 144 -9.58 15.89 2.95
CA HIS A 144 -8.52 15.76 1.96
C HIS A 144 -7.89 14.35 1.90
N ASP A 145 -8.21 13.49 2.85
CA ASP A 145 -7.72 12.12 2.83
C ASP A 145 -8.44 11.34 1.74
N VAL A 146 -7.67 10.63 0.91
CA VAL A 146 -8.21 9.84 -0.20
C VAL A 146 -8.36 8.39 0.24
N PRO A 147 -9.59 7.87 0.32
CA PRO A 147 -9.79 6.46 0.65
C PRO A 147 -9.32 5.59 -0.51
N LEU A 148 -8.83 4.40 -0.17
CA LEU A 148 -8.46 3.39 -1.15
C LEU A 148 -9.73 2.67 -1.65
N ASP A 149 -9.68 2.17 -2.88
CA ASP A 149 -10.80 1.41 -3.44
C ASP A 149 -10.94 0.05 -2.78
N THR A 150 -9.82 -0.57 -2.44
CA THR A 150 -9.78 -1.82 -1.68
C THR A 150 -8.44 -1.96 -0.97
N VAL A 151 -8.40 -2.83 0.03
CA VAL A 151 -7.16 -3.20 0.72
C VAL A 151 -7.07 -4.73 0.71
N ILE A 152 -5.92 -5.24 0.30
CA ILE A 152 -5.64 -6.67 0.32
C ILE A 152 -4.74 -6.95 1.53
N ALA A 153 -5.19 -7.83 2.39
CA ALA A 153 -4.50 -8.24 3.60
C ALA A 153 -4.27 -9.75 3.59
N ASP A 154 -3.51 -10.24 4.56
CA ASP A 154 -3.24 -11.67 4.72
C ASP A 154 -4.39 -12.43 5.36
N SER A 155 -5.32 -11.72 5.94
CA SER A 155 -6.51 -12.34 6.55
C SER A 155 -7.75 -11.48 6.37
#